data_75a0f45910aaac32f7e947db93452508
#
_entry.id   75a0f45910aaac32f7e947db93452508
#
_cell.length_a   1.000
_cell.length_b   1.000
_cell.length_c   1.000
_cell.angle_alpha   90.00
_cell.angle_beta   90.00
_cell.angle_gamma   90.00
#
_symmetry.space_group_name_H-M   'P 1'
#
loop_
_entity.id
_entity.type
_entity.pdbx_description
1 polymer ?
#
loop_
_entity_poly.entity_id
_entity_poly.type
_entity_poly.pdbx_seq_one_letter_code
_entity_poly.pdbx_strand_id
1 'polypeptide(L)'
;REPSSILQAFRDHLALIVKPTSSEDRPPLSEADLAGLEALQIPPQLYPLYHLHRLQPFDPLGFVSDRPVRFQDQWFKVASQIQQVKGERQAWVNTRYPVEHDEMLILNSQQWIQDVAFPARLYLKTLGVENLTATELVDQTEPLLLDGLGKYAIRHFLQQQDEQTSAGILQDQLPVGKVQHSAWQQSRLEQQRLLERLQQYVAAPTATTQRVWRISKQLQMVCVTPKQNVQDWVSVEASSARAKRFVKVWLEYLLWLAVLNDDSATEKRRIVVFSDQTVICEGLGSEQAKHYLKHWLQLWQEAQQQPVVLPAALILKPIEKGKSYEWVEQESRWVLVEDSQKQVLKDWNDTGDFSGFDMTQNEACKLHRDWQFILQEQDATALLQYACDHYSYALYQPIFEFLRVE
;
A
#
# COMPACT_ATOMS: atom_id res chain seq x y z
N ARG A 1 9.84 5.81 -29.54
CA ARG A 1 10.92 6.64 -30.14
C ARG A 1 10.54 6.91 -31.58
N GLU A 2 10.64 8.15 -32.00
CA GLU A 2 10.43 8.53 -33.39
C GLU A 2 11.51 7.86 -34.27
N PRO A 3 11.13 7.37 -35.46
CA PRO A 3 12.09 6.81 -36.41
C PRO A 3 13.12 7.89 -36.82
N SER A 4 14.33 7.48 -37.11
CA SER A 4 15.38 8.42 -37.56
C SER A 4 14.95 9.12 -38.84
N SER A 5 15.40 10.35 -39.06
CA SER A 5 15.09 11.13 -40.29
C SER A 5 15.44 10.39 -41.58
N ILE A 6 16.46 9.54 -41.54
CA ILE A 6 16.86 8.68 -42.67
C ILE A 6 15.79 7.63 -42.99
N LEU A 7 15.25 6.99 -41.94
CA LEU A 7 14.17 5.99 -42.10
C LEU A 7 12.88 6.66 -42.56
N GLN A 8 12.58 7.86 -42.13
CA GLN A 8 11.43 8.63 -42.57
C GLN A 8 11.57 9.00 -44.07
N ALA A 9 12.71 9.54 -44.49
CA ALA A 9 12.99 9.88 -45.87
C ALA A 9 12.94 8.64 -46.77
N PHE A 10 13.47 7.49 -46.31
CA PHE A 10 13.40 6.23 -47.05
C PHE A 10 11.96 5.72 -47.18
N ARG A 11 11.17 5.80 -46.13
CA ARG A 11 9.74 5.46 -46.16
C ARG A 11 8.97 6.30 -47.14
N ASP A 12 9.20 7.63 -47.13
CA ASP A 12 8.52 8.57 -48.00
C ASP A 12 8.90 8.30 -49.48
N HIS A 13 10.16 7.97 -49.72
CA HIS A 13 10.63 7.56 -51.03
C HIS A 13 9.98 6.25 -51.52
N LEU A 14 9.89 5.24 -50.65
CA LEU A 14 9.19 3.98 -50.97
C LEU A 14 7.71 4.21 -51.27
N ALA A 15 7.05 5.12 -50.53
CA ALA A 15 5.64 5.45 -50.78
C ALA A 15 5.38 6.04 -52.16
N LEU A 16 6.39 6.70 -52.77
CA LEU A 16 6.31 7.22 -54.14
C LEU A 16 6.50 6.12 -55.19
N ILE A 17 7.26 5.08 -54.89
CA ILE A 17 7.62 4.01 -55.88
C ILE A 17 6.65 2.85 -55.84
N VAL A 18 6.14 2.49 -54.67
CA VAL A 18 5.23 1.36 -54.49
C VAL A 18 3.87 1.72 -55.06
N LYS A 19 3.48 1.02 -56.12
CA LYS A 19 2.14 1.18 -56.71
C LYS A 19 1.07 0.67 -55.73
N PRO A 20 -0.06 1.38 -55.58
CA PRO A 20 -1.18 0.89 -54.78
C PRO A 20 -1.63 -0.47 -55.30
N THR A 21 -1.54 -1.49 -54.48
CA THR A 21 -2.08 -2.82 -54.77
C THR A 21 -3.60 -2.74 -54.68
N SER A 22 -4.31 -3.42 -55.60
CA SER A 22 -5.77 -3.51 -55.52
C SER A 22 -6.20 -4.13 -54.19
N SER A 23 -7.36 -3.72 -53.68
CA SER A 23 -7.83 -4.19 -52.34
C SER A 23 -8.03 -5.71 -52.30
N GLU A 24 -8.20 -6.37 -53.42
CA GLU A 24 -8.40 -7.83 -53.56
C GLU A 24 -7.10 -8.64 -53.34
N ASP A 25 -5.94 -8.06 -53.61
CA ASP A 25 -4.63 -8.72 -53.47
C ASP A 25 -3.98 -8.47 -52.09
N ARG A 26 -4.63 -7.78 -51.17
CA ARG A 26 -4.10 -7.50 -49.86
C ARG A 26 -4.38 -8.65 -48.90
N PRO A 27 -3.37 -9.21 -48.25
CA PRO A 27 -3.63 -10.12 -47.16
C PRO A 27 -4.40 -9.40 -46.04
N PRO A 28 -5.41 -10.06 -45.44
CA PRO A 28 -6.21 -9.46 -44.40
C PRO A 28 -5.32 -9.13 -43.21
N LEU A 29 -5.22 -7.84 -42.88
CA LEU A 29 -4.60 -7.36 -41.65
C LEU A 29 -5.65 -7.41 -40.53
N SER A 30 -5.24 -7.74 -39.33
CA SER A 30 -6.13 -7.63 -38.18
C SER A 30 -6.50 -6.15 -37.93
N GLU A 31 -7.66 -5.89 -37.31
CA GLU A 31 -8.06 -4.53 -36.92
C GLU A 31 -7.00 -3.86 -36.05
N ALA A 32 -6.37 -4.64 -35.14
CA ALA A 32 -5.31 -4.15 -34.28
C ALA A 32 -4.03 -3.77 -35.04
N ASP A 33 -3.71 -4.49 -36.12
CA ASP A 33 -2.58 -4.15 -36.99
C ASP A 33 -2.86 -2.89 -37.80
N LEU A 34 -4.08 -2.76 -38.33
CA LEU A 34 -4.50 -1.55 -39.02
C LEU A 34 -4.43 -0.32 -38.14
N ALA A 35 -5.02 -0.39 -36.94
CA ALA A 35 -4.95 0.69 -35.98
C ALA A 35 -3.50 1.04 -35.58
N GLY A 36 -2.64 0.03 -35.44
CA GLY A 36 -1.22 0.26 -35.12
C GLY A 36 -0.46 0.94 -36.28
N LEU A 37 -0.71 0.55 -37.52
CA LEU A 37 -0.08 1.17 -38.70
C LEU A 37 -0.60 2.60 -38.91
N GLU A 38 -1.88 2.86 -38.69
CA GLU A 38 -2.48 4.20 -38.72
C GLU A 38 -1.89 5.11 -37.63
N ALA A 39 -1.76 4.61 -36.40
CA ALA A 39 -1.13 5.36 -35.32
C ALA A 39 0.33 5.74 -35.62
N LEU A 40 1.05 4.89 -36.37
CA LEU A 40 2.40 5.16 -36.83
C LEU A 40 2.45 6.03 -38.10
N GLN A 41 1.30 6.49 -38.60
CA GLN A 41 1.16 7.29 -39.80
C GLN A 41 1.83 6.64 -41.04
N ILE A 42 1.72 5.31 -41.17
CA ILE A 42 2.26 4.58 -42.30
C ILE A 42 1.31 4.73 -43.51
N PRO A 43 1.81 5.14 -44.66
CA PRO A 43 0.97 5.21 -45.87
C PRO A 43 0.35 3.84 -46.22
N PRO A 44 -0.96 3.75 -46.56
CA PRO A 44 -1.64 2.48 -46.82
C PRO A 44 -1.00 1.58 -47.87
N GLN A 45 -0.38 2.17 -48.89
CA GLN A 45 0.34 1.42 -49.93
C GLN A 45 1.56 0.65 -49.43
N LEU A 46 2.10 1.04 -48.28
CA LEU A 46 3.25 0.40 -47.64
C LEU A 46 2.86 -0.68 -46.61
N TYR A 47 1.59 -0.83 -46.26
CA TYR A 47 1.15 -1.82 -45.27
C TYR A 47 1.67 -3.25 -45.53
N PRO A 48 1.75 -3.75 -46.78
CA PRO A 48 2.29 -5.08 -47.06
C PRO A 48 3.77 -5.24 -46.67
N LEU A 49 4.52 -4.16 -46.58
CA LEU A 49 5.95 -4.17 -46.24
C LEU A 49 6.21 -4.08 -44.72
N TYR A 50 5.18 -3.82 -43.92
CA TYR A 50 5.32 -3.67 -42.50
C TYR A 50 4.84 -4.91 -41.74
N HIS A 51 5.65 -5.30 -40.75
CA HIS A 51 5.29 -6.29 -39.74
C HIS A 51 5.32 -5.65 -38.36
N LEU A 52 4.16 -5.62 -37.72
CA LEU A 52 4.07 -5.15 -36.34
C LEU A 52 4.44 -6.29 -35.39
N HIS A 53 5.57 -6.15 -34.69
CA HIS A 53 5.96 -7.08 -33.66
C HIS A 53 5.14 -6.84 -32.43
N ARG A 54 4.49 -7.88 -31.92
CA ARG A 54 3.78 -7.84 -30.64
C ARG A 54 4.75 -7.67 -29.51
N LEU A 55 4.39 -6.85 -28.49
CA LEU A 55 5.22 -6.60 -27.34
C LEU A 55 5.46 -7.88 -26.52
N GLN A 56 4.42 -8.71 -26.39
CA GLN A 56 4.52 -9.94 -25.63
C GLN A 56 4.95 -11.12 -26.50
N PRO A 57 5.93 -11.94 -26.07
CA PRO A 57 6.43 -13.07 -26.83
C PRO A 57 5.39 -14.18 -27.06
N PHE A 58 4.37 -14.23 -26.21
CA PHE A 58 3.28 -15.21 -26.21
C PHE A 58 1.96 -14.67 -26.78
N ASP A 59 1.96 -13.50 -27.43
CA ASP A 59 0.76 -12.99 -28.10
C ASP A 59 0.34 -13.95 -29.22
N PRO A 60 -0.91 -14.49 -29.19
CA PRO A 60 -1.39 -15.44 -30.16
C PRO A 60 -1.31 -14.96 -31.60
N LEU A 61 -1.49 -13.66 -31.82
CA LEU A 61 -1.40 -13.06 -33.15
C LEU A 61 0.01 -13.13 -33.77
N GLY A 62 1.04 -13.38 -32.94
CA GLY A 62 2.40 -13.61 -33.41
C GLY A 62 2.62 -14.99 -34.07
N PHE A 63 1.67 -15.93 -33.94
CA PHE A 63 1.75 -17.31 -34.43
C PHE A 63 0.69 -17.65 -35.49
N VAL A 64 0.04 -16.66 -36.05
CA VAL A 64 -0.98 -16.87 -37.09
C VAL A 64 -0.32 -17.46 -38.33
N SER A 65 -0.95 -18.51 -38.90
CA SER A 65 -0.40 -19.36 -39.95
C SER A 65 0.03 -18.66 -41.22
N ASP A 66 -0.67 -17.59 -41.63
CA ASP A 66 -0.43 -16.91 -42.89
C ASP A 66 0.81 -16.02 -42.91
N ARG A 67 1.19 -15.52 -41.72
CA ARG A 67 2.39 -14.69 -41.55
C ARG A 67 2.98 -14.86 -40.12
N PRO A 68 3.54 -16.04 -39.82
CA PRO A 68 4.11 -16.24 -38.48
C PRO A 68 5.33 -15.34 -38.32
N VAL A 69 5.30 -14.47 -37.33
CA VAL A 69 6.41 -13.56 -36.94
C VAL A 69 7.26 -14.20 -35.86
N ARG A 70 6.79 -15.29 -35.24
CA ARG A 70 7.43 -16.01 -34.14
C ARG A 70 7.38 -17.51 -34.38
N PHE A 71 8.48 -18.19 -34.02
CA PHE A 71 8.69 -19.63 -34.25
C PHE A 71 9.09 -20.39 -33.01
N GLN A 72 9.07 -19.79 -31.84
CA GLN A 72 9.47 -20.45 -30.58
C GLN A 72 8.34 -21.31 -30.04
N ASP A 73 8.53 -22.62 -30.03
CA ASP A 73 7.53 -23.61 -29.55
C ASP A 73 7.03 -23.36 -28.13
N GLN A 74 7.91 -22.91 -27.24
CA GLN A 74 7.52 -22.59 -25.85
C GLN A 74 6.43 -21.51 -25.80
N TRP A 75 6.63 -20.43 -26.54
CA TRP A 75 5.67 -19.32 -26.55
C TRP A 75 4.41 -19.65 -27.34
N PHE A 76 4.50 -20.51 -28.35
CA PHE A 76 3.33 -21.03 -29.06
C PHE A 76 2.44 -21.84 -28.13
N LYS A 77 3.00 -22.72 -27.29
CA LYS A 77 2.23 -23.47 -26.29
C LYS A 77 1.51 -22.54 -25.32
N VAL A 78 2.19 -21.51 -24.81
CA VAL A 78 1.58 -20.50 -23.92
C VAL A 78 0.47 -19.73 -24.63
N ALA A 79 0.71 -19.28 -25.87
CA ALA A 79 -0.30 -18.59 -26.69
C ALA A 79 -1.55 -19.44 -26.94
N SER A 80 -1.35 -20.72 -27.23
CA SER A 80 -2.45 -21.70 -27.44
C SER A 80 -3.25 -21.93 -26.16
N GLN A 81 -2.58 -22.00 -25.01
CA GLN A 81 -3.28 -22.14 -23.73
C GLN A 81 -4.10 -20.90 -23.40
N ILE A 82 -3.56 -19.69 -23.62
CA ILE A 82 -4.28 -18.43 -23.40
C ILE A 82 -5.55 -18.36 -24.27
N GLN A 83 -5.49 -18.84 -25.54
CA GLN A 83 -6.67 -18.90 -26.41
C GLN A 83 -7.71 -19.93 -25.97
N GLN A 84 -7.28 -21.03 -25.35
CA GLN A 84 -8.18 -22.09 -24.88
C GLN A 84 -8.89 -21.72 -23.58
N VAL A 85 -8.34 -20.82 -22.76
CA VAL A 85 -8.96 -20.33 -21.53
C VAL A 85 -10.08 -19.33 -21.87
N LYS A 86 -11.16 -19.82 -22.47
CA LYS A 86 -12.43 -19.09 -22.65
C LYS A 86 -13.40 -19.35 -21.49
N GLY A 87 -12.90 -19.72 -20.29
CA GLY A 87 -13.72 -19.81 -19.10
C GLY A 87 -14.03 -18.43 -18.52
N GLU A 88 -15.19 -18.28 -17.92
CA GLU A 88 -15.47 -17.17 -17.02
C GLU A 88 -14.29 -17.04 -16.05
N ARG A 89 -13.70 -15.86 -15.96
CA ARG A 89 -12.65 -15.58 -14.97
C ARG A 89 -13.26 -15.80 -13.60
N GLN A 90 -13.00 -16.96 -12.99
CA GLN A 90 -13.35 -17.13 -11.60
C GLN A 90 -12.59 -16.12 -10.79
N ALA A 91 -13.31 -15.35 -9.98
CA ALA A 91 -12.68 -14.41 -9.07
C ALA A 91 -11.77 -15.21 -8.12
N TRP A 92 -10.47 -15.10 -8.29
CA TRP A 92 -9.45 -15.79 -7.47
C TRP A 92 -9.57 -15.43 -5.99
N VAL A 93 -10.23 -14.33 -5.67
CA VAL A 93 -10.57 -13.86 -4.32
C VAL A 93 -11.48 -14.82 -3.56
N ASN A 94 -12.28 -15.64 -4.23
CA ASN A 94 -13.16 -16.63 -3.60
C ASN A 94 -12.45 -17.94 -3.25
N THR A 95 -11.18 -18.08 -3.60
CA THR A 95 -10.41 -19.29 -3.33
C THR A 95 -9.65 -19.11 -2.02
N ARG A 96 -9.96 -19.96 -1.03
CA ARG A 96 -9.16 -20.06 0.18
C ARG A 96 -7.88 -20.83 -0.12
N TYR A 97 -6.75 -20.21 0.10
CA TYR A 97 -5.45 -20.87 -0.05
C TYR A 97 -4.99 -21.38 1.31
N PRO A 98 -4.84 -22.71 1.50
CA PRO A 98 -4.30 -23.23 2.74
C PRO A 98 -2.84 -22.79 2.90
N VAL A 99 -2.53 -22.23 4.05
CA VAL A 99 -1.15 -21.89 4.43
C VAL A 99 -0.78 -22.88 5.53
N GLU A 100 0.04 -23.86 5.22
CA GLU A 100 0.56 -24.83 6.17
C GLU A 100 1.92 -24.38 6.67
N HIS A 101 2.10 -24.38 7.99
CA HIS A 101 3.37 -24.12 8.63
C HIS A 101 3.80 -25.38 9.39
N ASP A 102 4.61 -26.21 8.77
CA ASP A 102 5.14 -27.43 9.37
C ASP A 102 6.27 -27.18 10.39
N GLU A 103 6.91 -26.02 10.30
CA GLU A 103 8.03 -25.64 11.14
C GLU A 103 7.66 -24.54 12.14
N MET A 104 8.54 -24.35 13.16
CA MET A 104 8.40 -23.25 14.10
C MET A 104 8.52 -21.90 13.37
N LEU A 105 7.45 -21.12 13.42
CA LEU A 105 7.37 -19.81 12.79
C LEU A 105 7.88 -18.72 13.73
N ILE A 106 8.86 -17.95 13.26
CA ILE A 106 9.42 -16.80 13.98
C ILE A 106 9.01 -15.53 13.23
N LEU A 107 8.12 -14.72 13.83
CA LEU A 107 7.66 -13.47 13.26
C LEU A 107 8.53 -12.29 13.73
N ASN A 108 8.76 -11.34 12.85
CA ASN A 108 9.24 -10.02 13.22
C ASN A 108 8.05 -9.10 13.51
N SER A 109 7.97 -8.51 14.70
CA SER A 109 6.83 -7.69 15.11
C SER A 109 6.60 -6.48 14.20
N GLN A 110 7.66 -5.83 13.72
CA GLN A 110 7.52 -4.66 12.85
C GLN A 110 6.91 -5.04 11.50
N GLN A 111 7.35 -6.16 10.91
CA GLN A 111 6.78 -6.67 9.66
C GLN A 111 5.34 -7.14 9.88
N TRP A 112 5.07 -7.88 10.95
CA TRP A 112 3.73 -8.35 11.31
C TRP A 112 2.75 -7.18 11.50
N ILE A 113 3.17 -6.10 12.19
CA ILE A 113 2.36 -4.88 12.35
C ILE A 113 2.01 -4.26 10.99
N GLN A 114 2.95 -4.19 10.06
CA GLN A 114 2.69 -3.68 8.71
C GLN A 114 1.71 -4.57 7.95
N ASP A 115 1.87 -5.87 8.05
CA ASP A 115 1.02 -6.85 7.39
C ASP A 115 -0.44 -6.76 7.88
N VAL A 116 -0.67 -6.68 9.20
CA VAL A 116 -2.03 -6.61 9.77
C VAL A 116 -2.67 -5.23 9.66
N ALA A 117 -1.87 -4.16 9.56
CA ALA A 117 -2.38 -2.82 9.32
C ALA A 117 -3.01 -2.67 7.92
N PHE A 118 -2.61 -3.49 6.96
CA PHE A 118 -3.19 -3.54 5.63
C PHE A 118 -3.34 -5.01 5.15
N PRO A 119 -4.39 -5.71 5.61
CA PRO A 119 -4.59 -7.14 5.34
C PRO A 119 -4.62 -7.52 3.87
N ALA A 120 -5.06 -6.61 2.99
CA ALA A 120 -5.05 -6.83 1.55
C ALA A 120 -3.64 -7.06 0.99
N ARG A 121 -2.66 -6.28 1.44
CA ARG A 121 -1.26 -6.48 1.03
C ARG A 121 -0.68 -7.78 1.54
N LEU A 122 -1.06 -8.19 2.73
CA LEU A 122 -0.63 -9.49 3.26
C LEU A 122 -1.12 -10.62 2.36
N TYR A 123 -2.37 -10.58 1.95
CA TYR A 123 -2.92 -11.57 1.02
C TYR A 123 -2.18 -11.58 -0.33
N LEU A 124 -1.98 -10.40 -0.93
CA LEU A 124 -1.23 -10.27 -2.19
C LEU A 124 0.20 -10.83 -2.08
N LYS A 125 0.89 -10.50 -0.98
CA LYS A 125 2.23 -10.99 -0.69
C LYS A 125 2.28 -12.52 -0.57
N THR A 126 1.28 -13.14 0.07
CA THR A 126 1.17 -14.61 0.15
C THR A 126 1.01 -15.24 -1.24
N LEU A 127 0.39 -14.53 -2.17
CA LEU A 127 0.27 -14.95 -3.57
C LEU A 127 1.51 -14.61 -4.44
N GLY A 128 2.57 -14.08 -3.84
CA GLY A 128 3.78 -13.67 -4.56
C GLY A 128 3.67 -12.33 -5.30
N VAL A 129 2.63 -11.54 -5.02
CA VAL A 129 2.44 -10.20 -5.60
C VAL A 129 3.03 -9.17 -4.65
N GLU A 130 4.25 -8.71 -4.91
CA GLU A 130 4.95 -7.81 -4.00
C GLU A 130 4.63 -6.32 -4.25
N ASN A 131 4.49 -5.91 -5.51
CA ASN A 131 4.24 -4.52 -5.87
C ASN A 131 3.27 -4.39 -7.04
N LEU A 132 2.16 -3.69 -6.82
CA LEU A 132 1.24 -3.26 -7.88
C LEU A 132 1.54 -1.84 -8.37
N THR A 133 2.58 -1.19 -7.85
CA THR A 133 2.97 0.15 -8.29
C THR A 133 3.51 0.07 -9.72
N ALA A 134 2.84 0.76 -10.63
CA ALA A 134 3.45 1.08 -11.90
C ALA A 134 4.81 1.76 -11.63
N THR A 135 5.83 1.40 -12.39
CA THR A 135 7.10 2.15 -12.37
C THR A 135 6.75 3.57 -12.79
N GLU A 136 6.58 4.46 -11.82
CA GLU A 136 6.41 5.87 -12.11
C GLU A 136 7.67 6.30 -12.82
N LEU A 137 7.50 6.82 -14.03
CA LEU A 137 8.58 7.51 -14.71
C LEU A 137 9.00 8.62 -13.73
N VAL A 138 10.23 8.54 -13.27
CA VAL A 138 10.79 9.57 -12.39
C VAL A 138 10.59 10.90 -13.12
N ASP A 139 9.74 11.76 -12.55
CA ASP A 139 9.54 13.08 -13.10
C ASP A 139 10.88 13.79 -13.03
N GLN A 140 11.47 14.07 -14.19
CA GLN A 140 12.77 14.71 -14.30
C GLN A 140 12.68 16.23 -14.03
N THR A 141 11.48 16.73 -13.70
CA THR A 141 11.28 18.12 -13.36
C THR A 141 11.72 18.40 -11.92
N GLU A 142 12.54 19.42 -11.75
CA GLU A 142 12.95 19.88 -10.43
C GLU A 142 11.72 20.37 -9.64
N PRO A 143 11.53 19.92 -8.39
CA PRO A 143 10.39 20.36 -7.60
C PRO A 143 10.49 21.85 -7.28
N LEU A 144 9.48 22.62 -7.69
CA LEU A 144 9.39 24.06 -7.35
C LEU A 144 9.02 24.26 -5.86
N LEU A 145 8.28 23.32 -5.28
CA LEU A 145 7.85 23.33 -3.88
C LEU A 145 8.06 21.94 -3.28
N LEU A 146 8.37 21.89 -1.99
CA LEU A 146 8.41 20.62 -1.26
C LEU A 146 7.01 20.04 -1.14
N ASP A 147 6.85 18.86 -1.67
CA ASP A 147 5.69 18.00 -1.44
C ASP A 147 5.71 17.36 -0.03
N GLY A 148 4.74 16.50 0.27
CA GLY A 148 4.66 15.79 1.55
C GLY A 148 5.83 14.84 1.79
N LEU A 149 6.35 14.18 0.73
CA LEU A 149 7.48 13.23 0.81
C LEU A 149 8.80 13.97 1.03
N GLY A 150 9.05 15.07 0.33
CA GLY A 150 10.23 15.90 0.54
C GLY A 150 10.28 16.49 1.95
N LYS A 151 9.14 16.95 2.49
CA LYS A 151 9.07 17.41 3.90
C LYS A 151 9.34 16.28 4.89
N TYR A 152 8.83 15.09 4.62
CA TYR A 152 9.10 13.92 5.45
C TYR A 152 10.58 13.52 5.42
N ALA A 153 11.18 13.47 4.23
CA ALA A 153 12.60 13.13 4.07
C ALA A 153 13.52 14.08 4.83
N ILE A 154 13.27 15.40 4.75
CA ILE A 154 14.05 16.39 5.51
C ILE A 154 13.87 16.21 7.02
N ARG A 155 12.64 16.02 7.50
CA ARG A 155 12.39 15.80 8.93
C ARG A 155 13.03 14.52 9.45
N HIS A 156 12.95 13.43 8.67
CA HIS A 156 13.59 12.16 9.00
C HIS A 156 15.11 12.30 9.07
N PHE A 157 15.72 13.01 8.13
CA PHE A 157 17.13 13.32 8.13
C PHE A 157 17.55 14.13 9.37
N LEU A 158 16.80 15.18 9.71
CA LEU A 158 17.05 15.99 10.90
C LEU A 158 16.91 15.23 12.22
N GLN A 159 16.10 14.17 12.25
CA GLN A 159 15.95 13.29 13.41
C GLN A 159 17.14 12.35 13.61
N GLN A 160 17.78 11.89 12.54
CA GLN A 160 18.90 10.94 12.60
C GLN A 160 20.20 11.54 13.09
N GLN A 161 20.28 12.88 13.19
CA GLN A 161 21.42 13.66 13.66
C GLN A 161 22.79 13.09 13.28
N ASP A 162 23.15 13.29 12.04
CA ASP A 162 24.55 13.40 11.69
C ASP A 162 24.74 14.77 11.03
N GLU A 163 25.06 15.80 11.83
CA GLU A 163 25.30 17.17 11.32
C GLU A 163 26.40 17.20 10.25
N GLN A 164 27.18 16.14 10.13
CA GLN A 164 28.27 16.02 9.16
C GLN A 164 27.91 15.17 7.93
N THR A 165 26.87 14.35 7.98
CA THR A 165 26.40 13.63 6.80
C THR A 165 25.43 14.52 6.03
N SER A 166 25.99 15.55 5.61
CA SER A 166 25.78 16.58 4.62
C SER A 166 24.45 16.64 3.88
N ALA A 167 23.95 17.84 3.82
CA ALA A 167 22.98 18.39 2.87
C ALA A 167 23.06 17.82 1.42
N GLY A 168 24.13 17.17 1.05
CA GLY A 168 24.33 16.58 -0.26
C GLY A 168 23.37 15.47 -0.65
N ILE A 169 22.95 14.64 0.32
CA ILE A 169 22.04 13.50 0.03
C ILE A 169 20.61 13.99 -0.25
N LEU A 170 20.25 15.17 0.25
CA LEU A 170 18.92 15.75 0.05
C LEU A 170 18.88 16.81 -1.07
N GLN A 171 20.01 17.10 -1.71
CA GLN A 171 20.07 18.12 -2.78
C GLN A 171 19.10 17.80 -3.92
N ASP A 172 18.95 16.52 -4.28
CA ASP A 172 18.07 16.10 -5.38
C ASP A 172 16.57 16.18 -5.02
N GLN A 173 16.25 16.29 -3.73
CA GLN A 173 14.87 16.38 -3.23
C GLN A 173 14.45 17.78 -2.81
N LEU A 174 15.40 18.70 -2.73
CA LEU A 174 15.16 20.07 -2.33
C LEU A 174 14.93 20.98 -3.53
N PRO A 175 13.99 21.93 -3.46
CA PRO A 175 13.83 22.97 -4.47
C PRO A 175 15.13 23.75 -4.66
N VAL A 176 15.38 24.24 -5.86
CA VAL A 176 16.61 24.98 -6.19
C VAL A 176 16.54 26.45 -5.73
N GLY A 177 17.69 27.03 -5.39
CA GLY A 177 17.84 28.43 -5.13
C GLY A 177 17.33 28.93 -3.77
N LYS A 178 16.73 30.09 -3.72
CA LYS A 178 16.29 30.74 -2.46
C LYS A 178 15.18 29.96 -1.74
N VAL A 179 14.35 29.18 -2.49
CA VAL A 179 13.27 28.37 -1.94
C VAL A 179 13.83 27.23 -1.10
N GLN A 180 14.96 26.66 -1.48
CA GLN A 180 15.68 25.63 -0.72
C GLN A 180 15.97 26.08 0.72
N HIS A 181 16.53 27.28 0.85
CA HIS A 181 16.88 27.82 2.17
C HIS A 181 15.64 28.04 3.05
N SER A 182 14.57 28.56 2.49
CA SER A 182 13.30 28.76 3.19
C SER A 182 12.68 27.44 3.62
N ALA A 183 12.67 26.43 2.74
CA ALA A 183 12.17 25.09 3.04
C ALA A 183 12.96 24.41 4.15
N TRP A 184 14.27 24.54 4.13
CA TRP A 184 15.16 24.03 5.18
C TRP A 184 14.93 24.71 6.52
N GLN A 185 14.84 26.05 6.56
CA GLN A 185 14.55 26.79 7.78
C GLN A 185 13.20 26.41 8.37
N GLN A 186 12.16 26.28 7.54
CA GLN A 186 10.84 25.84 7.99
C GLN A 186 10.89 24.45 8.59
N SER A 187 11.58 23.51 7.96
CA SER A 187 11.73 22.15 8.45
C SER A 187 12.48 22.07 9.79
N ARG A 188 13.49 22.93 10.00
CA ARG A 188 14.18 23.08 11.28
C ARG A 188 13.26 23.60 12.38
N LEU A 189 12.43 24.57 12.10
CA LEU A 189 11.44 25.09 13.07
C LEU A 189 10.40 24.02 13.44
N GLU A 190 9.94 23.24 12.46
CA GLU A 190 9.04 22.10 12.71
C GLU A 190 9.71 21.05 13.57
N GLN A 191 10.98 20.73 13.30
CA GLN A 191 11.77 19.81 14.12
C GLN A 191 11.96 20.32 15.55
N GLN A 192 12.25 21.59 15.72
CA GLN A 192 12.38 22.17 17.06
C GLN A 192 11.07 22.07 17.85
N ARG A 193 9.93 22.39 17.25
CA ARG A 193 8.62 22.22 17.87
C ARG A 193 8.33 20.75 18.26
N LEU A 194 8.78 19.81 17.43
CA LEU A 194 8.65 18.39 17.71
C LEU A 194 9.48 18.00 18.94
N LEU A 195 10.72 18.50 19.07
CA LEU A 195 11.58 18.26 20.21
C LEU A 195 11.05 18.95 21.49
N GLU A 196 10.49 20.16 21.40
CA GLU A 196 9.84 20.84 22.51
C GLU A 196 8.65 20.03 23.05
N ARG A 197 7.85 19.42 22.18
CA ARG A 197 6.77 18.50 22.61
C ARG A 197 7.32 17.21 23.22
N LEU A 198 8.39 16.66 22.67
CA LEU A 198 9.04 15.49 23.25
C LEU A 198 9.51 15.77 24.68
N GLN A 199 10.11 16.94 24.93
CA GLN A 199 10.63 17.35 26.24
C GLN A 199 9.56 17.45 27.32
N GLN A 200 8.27 17.54 26.96
CA GLN A 200 7.16 17.48 27.93
C GLN A 200 7.02 16.10 28.56
N TYR A 201 7.53 15.06 27.91
CA TYR A 201 7.43 13.68 28.40
C TYR A 201 8.79 13.13 28.85
N VAL A 202 9.83 13.33 28.07
CA VAL A 202 11.18 12.82 28.33
C VAL A 202 12.24 13.71 27.69
N ALA A 203 13.47 13.66 28.23
CA ALA A 203 14.61 14.39 27.68
C ALA A 203 15.10 13.81 26.33
N ALA A 204 14.94 12.50 26.12
CA ALA A 204 15.30 11.81 24.89
C ALA A 204 14.38 10.59 24.64
N PRO A 205 14.19 10.18 23.37
CA PRO A 205 13.41 8.97 23.05
C PRO A 205 13.90 7.74 23.81
N THR A 206 12.96 6.87 24.16
CA THR A 206 13.26 5.64 24.92
C THR A 206 14.09 4.66 24.09
N ALA A 207 15.25 4.25 24.56
CA ALA A 207 16.07 3.23 23.91
C ALA A 207 15.34 1.88 23.91
N THR A 208 15.40 1.17 22.77
CA THR A 208 14.70 -0.09 22.56
C THR A 208 15.66 -1.28 22.44
N THR A 209 15.13 -2.46 22.63
CA THR A 209 15.81 -3.75 22.45
C THR A 209 14.85 -4.78 21.87
N GLN A 210 15.37 -5.86 21.35
CA GLN A 210 14.57 -6.99 20.89
C GLN A 210 14.35 -7.99 22.02
N ARG A 211 13.12 -8.47 22.15
CA ARG A 211 12.72 -9.54 23.08
C ARG A 211 11.85 -10.54 22.35
N VAL A 212 11.94 -11.82 22.75
CA VAL A 212 11.15 -12.89 22.14
C VAL A 212 9.91 -13.13 22.99
N TRP A 213 8.73 -13.02 22.36
CA TRP A 213 7.46 -13.44 22.92
C TRP A 213 7.07 -14.80 22.36
N ARG A 214 6.91 -15.80 23.24
CA ARG A 214 6.45 -17.13 22.88
C ARG A 214 4.93 -17.18 22.95
N ILE A 215 4.29 -17.23 21.78
CA ILE A 215 2.84 -17.21 21.64
C ILE A 215 2.29 -18.64 21.80
N SER A 216 2.97 -19.59 21.16
CA SER A 216 2.65 -21.03 21.25
C SER A 216 3.92 -21.88 21.08
N LYS A 217 3.77 -23.21 21.04
CA LYS A 217 4.89 -24.12 20.76
C LYS A 217 5.47 -23.94 19.34
N GLN A 218 4.64 -23.50 18.41
CA GLN A 218 4.99 -23.36 16.99
C GLN A 218 5.13 -21.89 16.52
N LEU A 219 4.79 -20.91 17.39
CA LEU A 219 4.78 -19.51 17.01
C LEU A 219 5.51 -18.65 18.05
N GLN A 220 6.51 -17.93 17.59
CA GLN A 220 7.25 -16.94 18.37
C GLN A 220 7.28 -15.59 17.62
N MET A 221 7.41 -14.52 18.35
CA MET A 221 7.54 -13.18 17.77
C MET A 221 8.72 -12.44 18.41
N VAL A 222 9.59 -11.88 17.56
CA VAL A 222 10.66 -10.98 17.98
C VAL A 222 10.08 -9.57 18.05
N CYS A 223 9.88 -9.08 19.27
CA CYS A 223 9.25 -7.80 19.57
C CYS A 223 10.29 -6.73 19.86
N VAL A 224 10.09 -5.54 19.33
CA VAL A 224 10.84 -4.34 19.75
C VAL A 224 10.15 -3.77 20.99
N THR A 225 10.89 -3.61 22.08
CA THR A 225 10.39 -3.10 23.37
C THR A 225 11.42 -2.18 24.02
N PRO A 226 11.04 -1.36 25.02
CA PRO A 226 12.00 -0.59 25.80
C PRO A 226 13.11 -1.46 26.40
N LYS A 227 14.36 -0.97 26.34
CA LYS A 227 15.52 -1.65 26.90
C LYS A 227 15.43 -1.78 28.42
N GLN A 228 14.94 -0.74 29.08
CA GLN A 228 14.75 -0.70 30.52
C GLN A 228 13.27 -0.86 30.88
N ASN A 229 12.97 -1.24 32.12
CA ASN A 229 11.60 -1.21 32.62
C ASN A 229 11.23 0.23 32.93
N VAL A 230 10.59 0.89 31.97
CA VAL A 230 10.13 2.28 32.07
C VAL A 230 8.61 2.31 32.24
N GLN A 231 8.10 3.39 32.82
CA GLN A 231 6.66 3.66 32.83
C GLN A 231 6.19 4.13 31.46
N ASP A 232 6.95 5.03 30.85
CA ASP A 232 6.62 5.62 29.55
C ASP A 232 7.58 5.13 28.47
N TRP A 233 7.03 4.51 27.44
CA TRP A 233 7.77 4.26 26.20
C TRP A 233 7.51 5.38 25.22
N VAL A 234 8.45 6.29 25.09
CA VAL A 234 8.33 7.49 24.25
C VAL A 234 9.17 7.35 23.00
N SER A 235 8.59 7.64 21.85
CA SER A 235 9.29 7.75 20.56
C SER A 235 8.82 8.94 19.76
N VAL A 236 9.59 9.29 18.73
CA VAL A 236 9.32 10.42 17.84
C VAL A 236 9.16 9.89 16.41
N GLU A 237 8.16 10.41 15.72
CA GLU A 237 7.88 10.11 14.30
C GLU A 237 7.82 11.40 13.49
N ALA A 238 8.62 11.52 12.43
CA ALA A 238 8.67 12.71 11.54
C ALA A 238 7.37 12.96 10.77
N SER A 239 6.50 11.96 10.68
CA SER A 239 5.24 12.00 9.97
C SER A 239 4.11 12.59 10.80
N SER A 240 2.98 12.92 10.15
CA SER A 240 1.73 13.28 10.83
C SER A 240 1.04 12.08 11.44
N ALA A 241 0.31 12.30 12.54
CA ALA A 241 -0.56 11.32 13.16
C ALA A 241 -1.78 11.07 12.25
N ARG A 242 -1.82 9.91 11.61
CA ARG A 242 -2.91 9.49 10.72
C ARG A 242 -3.48 8.16 11.18
N ALA A 243 -4.75 7.92 10.87
CA ALA A 243 -5.50 6.75 11.28
C ALA A 243 -4.74 5.43 11.09
N LYS A 244 -4.10 5.21 9.95
CA LYS A 244 -3.30 4.00 9.68
C LYS A 244 -2.10 3.79 10.61
N ARG A 245 -1.58 4.87 11.23
CA ARG A 245 -0.44 4.79 12.16
C ARG A 245 -0.89 4.43 13.56
N PHE A 246 -2.14 4.66 13.90
CA PHE A 246 -2.68 4.29 15.21
C PHE A 246 -2.62 2.78 15.44
N VAL A 247 -2.81 1.97 14.40
CA VAL A 247 -2.62 0.51 14.49
C VAL A 247 -1.20 0.16 14.91
N LYS A 248 -0.18 0.82 14.35
CA LYS A 248 1.22 0.60 14.73
C LYS A 248 1.43 0.92 16.21
N VAL A 249 1.02 2.11 16.66
CA VAL A 249 1.19 2.55 18.04
C VAL A 249 0.47 1.60 19.02
N TRP A 250 -0.76 1.21 18.67
CA TRP A 250 -1.55 0.27 19.44
C TRP A 250 -0.90 -1.10 19.55
N LEU A 251 -0.48 -1.69 18.45
CA LEU A 251 0.14 -3.01 18.44
C LEU A 251 1.51 -3.03 19.14
N GLU A 252 2.31 -1.97 18.99
CA GLU A 252 3.54 -1.80 19.78
C GLU A 252 3.25 -1.79 21.27
N TYR A 253 2.20 -1.09 21.70
CA TYR A 253 1.77 -1.04 23.09
C TYR A 253 1.34 -2.43 23.59
N LEU A 254 0.47 -3.12 22.88
CA LEU A 254 0.02 -4.47 23.24
C LEU A 254 1.18 -5.47 23.35
N LEU A 255 2.07 -5.46 22.35
CA LEU A 255 3.23 -6.36 22.33
C LEU A 255 4.19 -6.08 23.50
N TRP A 256 4.40 -4.82 23.82
CA TRP A 256 5.21 -4.45 24.99
C TRP A 256 4.63 -5.01 26.29
N LEU A 257 3.33 -4.80 26.55
CA LEU A 257 2.65 -5.33 27.73
C LEU A 257 2.65 -6.86 27.77
N ALA A 258 2.43 -7.52 26.64
CA ALA A 258 2.43 -8.98 26.55
C ALA A 258 3.82 -9.58 26.85
N VAL A 259 4.90 -8.91 26.42
CA VAL A 259 6.28 -9.35 26.68
C VAL A 259 6.69 -9.13 28.14
N LEU A 260 6.24 -8.03 28.74
CA LEU A 260 6.56 -7.73 30.16
C LEU A 260 5.99 -8.77 31.10
N ASN A 261 4.78 -9.26 30.81
CA ASN A 261 4.04 -10.23 31.64
C ASN A 261 4.02 -9.84 33.13
N ASP A 262 3.74 -8.55 33.39
CA ASP A 262 3.83 -7.91 34.71
C ASP A 262 2.46 -7.32 35.08
N ASP A 263 2.03 -7.53 36.33
CA ASP A 263 0.75 -7.04 36.84
C ASP A 263 0.73 -5.51 37.00
N SER A 264 1.91 -4.85 37.10
CA SER A 264 2.03 -3.38 37.10
C SER A 264 1.86 -2.73 35.71
N ALA A 265 1.49 -3.51 34.72
CA ALA A 265 1.36 -3.06 33.30
C ALA A 265 0.32 -1.94 33.13
N THR A 266 -0.69 -1.82 34.00
CA THR A 266 -1.74 -0.81 33.90
C THR A 266 -1.24 0.63 34.00
N GLU A 267 -0.07 0.85 34.59
CA GLU A 267 0.57 2.17 34.66
C GLU A 267 1.46 2.50 33.50
N LYS A 268 1.66 1.55 32.58
CA LYS A 268 2.52 1.72 31.39
C LYS A 268 1.83 2.54 30.31
N ARG A 269 2.59 3.47 29.69
CA ARG A 269 2.09 4.30 28.60
C ARG A 269 2.99 4.19 27.37
N ARG A 270 2.40 4.00 26.20
CA ARG A 270 3.08 4.14 24.91
C ARG A 270 2.78 5.53 24.35
N ILE A 271 3.80 6.38 24.23
CA ILE A 271 3.68 7.77 23.78
C ILE A 271 4.45 7.92 22.48
N VAL A 272 3.80 8.39 21.42
CA VAL A 272 4.42 8.71 20.14
C VAL A 272 4.17 10.16 19.80
N VAL A 273 5.24 10.94 19.70
CA VAL A 273 5.19 12.35 19.34
C VAL A 273 5.33 12.44 17.83
N PHE A 274 4.24 12.78 17.14
CA PHE A 274 4.19 13.03 15.70
C PHE A 274 4.45 14.51 15.38
N SER A 275 4.62 14.83 14.11
CA SER A 275 4.89 16.21 13.67
C SER A 275 3.75 17.19 14.01
N ASP A 276 2.52 16.72 14.08
CA ASP A 276 1.30 17.52 14.32
C ASP A 276 0.63 17.27 15.67
N GLN A 277 0.70 16.07 16.20
CA GLN A 277 -0.04 15.64 17.40
C GLN A 277 0.76 14.61 18.21
N THR A 278 0.34 14.35 19.43
CA THR A 278 0.89 13.26 20.25
C THR A 278 -0.16 12.17 20.44
N VAL A 279 0.24 10.92 20.28
CA VAL A 279 -0.63 9.74 20.45
C VAL A 279 -0.19 8.98 21.68
N ILE A 280 -1.14 8.68 22.57
CA ILE A 280 -0.91 8.01 23.85
C ILE A 280 -1.82 6.79 23.95
N CYS A 281 -1.24 5.63 24.26
CA CYS A 281 -1.97 4.44 24.68
C CYS A 281 -1.67 4.14 26.13
N GLU A 282 -2.71 3.90 26.95
CA GLU A 282 -2.59 3.66 28.37
C GLU A 282 -3.78 2.87 28.95
N GLY A 283 -3.67 2.40 30.19
CA GLY A 283 -4.78 1.83 30.95
C GLY A 283 -5.01 0.32 30.79
N LEU A 284 -4.09 -0.41 30.12
CA LEU A 284 -4.23 -1.85 29.90
C LEU A 284 -3.29 -2.68 30.78
N GLY A 285 -3.81 -3.83 31.25
CA GLY A 285 -3.01 -4.87 31.84
C GLY A 285 -2.45 -5.88 30.82
N SER A 286 -1.44 -6.66 31.22
CA SER A 286 -0.78 -7.65 30.36
C SER A 286 -1.74 -8.70 29.80
N GLU A 287 -2.66 -9.22 30.62
CA GLU A 287 -3.62 -10.25 30.18
C GLU A 287 -4.63 -9.71 29.16
N GLN A 288 -5.12 -8.47 29.35
CA GLN A 288 -5.99 -7.81 28.38
C GLN A 288 -5.25 -7.57 27.04
N ALA A 289 -3.99 -7.14 27.11
CA ALA A 289 -3.16 -6.96 25.94
C ALA A 289 -3.00 -8.27 25.15
N LYS A 290 -2.73 -9.39 25.82
CA LYS A 290 -2.66 -10.71 25.20
C LYS A 290 -4.00 -11.14 24.59
N HIS A 291 -5.12 -10.81 25.25
CA HIS A 291 -6.45 -11.08 24.71
C HIS A 291 -6.70 -10.34 23.39
N TYR A 292 -6.42 -9.06 23.33
CA TYR A 292 -6.56 -8.28 22.09
C TYR A 292 -5.59 -8.76 20.99
N LEU A 293 -4.35 -9.10 21.35
CA LEU A 293 -3.39 -9.64 20.39
C LEU A 293 -3.85 -10.95 19.73
N LYS A 294 -4.65 -11.77 20.41
CA LYS A 294 -5.22 -12.99 19.79
C LYS A 294 -6.10 -12.66 18.59
N HIS A 295 -6.93 -11.61 18.67
CA HIS A 295 -7.78 -11.20 17.54
C HIS A 295 -6.95 -10.73 16.35
N TRP A 296 -5.87 -9.98 16.61
CA TRP A 296 -4.95 -9.53 15.55
C TRP A 296 -4.17 -10.70 14.91
N LEU A 297 -3.81 -11.70 15.71
CA LEU A 297 -3.18 -12.92 15.19
C LEU A 297 -4.16 -13.76 14.36
N GLN A 298 -5.42 -13.83 14.75
CA GLN A 298 -6.47 -14.49 13.97
C GLN A 298 -6.67 -13.77 12.62
N LEU A 299 -6.79 -12.44 12.63
CA LEU A 299 -6.85 -11.65 11.41
C LEU A 299 -5.65 -11.92 10.52
N TRP A 300 -4.44 -11.96 11.07
CA TRP A 300 -3.22 -12.23 10.32
C TRP A 300 -3.25 -13.61 9.65
N GLN A 301 -3.71 -14.65 10.36
CA GLN A 301 -3.86 -16.00 9.78
C GLN A 301 -4.90 -16.04 8.67
N GLU A 302 -6.05 -15.42 8.87
CA GLU A 302 -7.13 -15.39 7.88
C GLU A 302 -6.76 -14.56 6.65
N ALA A 303 -6.10 -13.42 6.84
CA ALA A 303 -5.67 -12.54 5.76
C ALA A 303 -4.58 -13.15 4.87
N GLN A 304 -3.92 -14.22 5.28
CA GLN A 304 -3.04 -14.99 4.40
C GLN A 304 -3.82 -15.95 3.49
N GLN A 305 -5.00 -16.40 3.92
CA GLN A 305 -5.79 -17.40 3.20
C GLN A 305 -6.84 -16.77 2.28
N GLN A 306 -7.34 -15.59 2.62
CA GLN A 306 -8.37 -14.88 1.88
C GLN A 306 -8.22 -13.36 2.07
N PRO A 307 -8.64 -12.55 1.09
CA PRO A 307 -8.58 -11.10 1.25
C PRO A 307 -9.56 -10.61 2.30
N VAL A 308 -9.06 -9.83 3.26
CA VAL A 308 -9.90 -9.15 4.26
C VAL A 308 -9.98 -7.68 3.89
N VAL A 309 -11.14 -7.22 3.46
CA VAL A 309 -11.40 -5.85 3.04
C VAL A 309 -11.70 -4.99 4.26
N LEU A 310 -10.66 -4.66 5.02
CA LEU A 310 -10.79 -3.90 6.27
C LEU A 310 -9.69 -2.83 6.36
N PRO A 311 -9.80 -1.69 5.66
CA PRO A 311 -8.79 -0.65 5.69
C PRO A 311 -8.79 0.08 7.03
N ALA A 312 -7.73 -0.05 7.80
CA ALA A 312 -7.57 0.62 9.09
C ALA A 312 -7.67 2.16 8.97
N ALA A 313 -7.16 2.72 7.88
CA ALA A 313 -7.25 4.14 7.58
C ALA A 313 -8.69 4.65 7.48
N LEU A 314 -9.62 3.80 7.03
CA LEU A 314 -11.05 4.12 6.97
C LEU A 314 -11.71 4.04 8.34
N ILE A 315 -11.52 2.93 9.05
CA ILE A 315 -12.23 2.66 10.32
C ILE A 315 -11.71 3.55 11.46
N LEU A 316 -10.43 3.87 11.51
CA LEU A 316 -9.85 4.69 12.57
C LEU A 316 -9.85 6.21 12.28
N LYS A 317 -10.34 6.64 11.12
CA LYS A 317 -10.41 8.05 10.73
C LYS A 317 -11.11 8.97 11.77
N PRO A 318 -12.20 8.57 12.46
CA PRO A 318 -12.83 9.40 13.46
C PRO A 318 -11.93 9.78 14.64
N ILE A 319 -10.97 8.94 15.02
CA ILE A 319 -10.02 9.23 16.12
C ILE A 319 -9.24 10.52 15.87
N GLU A 320 -8.88 10.82 14.62
CA GLU A 320 -8.19 12.07 14.26
C GLU A 320 -8.98 13.32 14.68
N LYS A 321 -10.29 13.17 14.88
CA LYS A 321 -11.21 14.24 15.29
C LYS A 321 -11.80 14.03 16.69
N GLY A 322 -11.24 13.12 17.48
CA GLY A 322 -11.74 12.77 18.81
C GLY A 322 -13.14 12.15 18.80
N LYS A 323 -13.52 11.46 17.72
CA LYS A 323 -14.82 10.81 17.54
C LYS A 323 -14.65 9.30 17.55
N SER A 324 -15.75 8.58 17.81
CA SER A 324 -15.85 7.14 17.75
C SER A 324 -17.02 6.72 16.86
N TYR A 325 -17.06 5.46 16.48
CA TYR A 325 -18.24 4.83 15.92
C TYR A 325 -19.11 4.23 17.03
N GLU A 326 -20.36 3.96 16.70
CA GLU A 326 -21.27 3.24 17.55
C GLU A 326 -21.44 1.82 17.02
N TRP A 327 -21.35 0.84 17.92
CA TRP A 327 -21.59 -0.57 17.64
C TRP A 327 -22.77 -1.07 18.47
N VAL A 328 -23.51 -1.99 17.90
CA VAL A 328 -24.62 -2.67 18.56
C VAL A 328 -24.45 -4.17 18.44
N GLU A 329 -24.77 -4.89 19.51
CA GLU A 329 -24.80 -6.35 19.50
C GLU A 329 -26.03 -6.83 18.73
N GLN A 330 -25.81 -7.63 17.67
CA GLN A 330 -26.85 -8.20 16.84
C GLN A 330 -26.52 -9.67 16.56
N GLU A 331 -27.42 -10.59 16.89
CA GLU A 331 -27.24 -12.02 16.63
C GLU A 331 -25.87 -12.57 17.13
N SER A 332 -25.47 -12.19 18.33
CA SER A 332 -24.21 -12.58 18.98
C SER A 332 -22.93 -12.05 18.29
N ARG A 333 -23.05 -11.00 17.50
CA ARG A 333 -21.92 -10.26 16.92
C ARG A 333 -22.11 -8.75 17.07
N TRP A 334 -21.04 -8.01 16.99
CA TRP A 334 -21.05 -6.56 17.04
C TRP A 334 -21.01 -5.96 15.64
N VAL A 335 -22.00 -5.13 15.33
CA VAL A 335 -22.11 -4.46 14.02
C VAL A 335 -22.16 -2.94 14.22
N LEU A 336 -21.71 -2.20 13.21
CA LEU A 336 -21.85 -0.73 13.21
C LEU A 336 -23.32 -0.33 13.12
N VAL A 337 -23.75 0.63 13.93
CA VAL A 337 -25.09 1.24 13.78
C VAL A 337 -25.21 1.92 12.42
N GLU A 338 -26.45 2.10 11.93
CA GLU A 338 -26.74 2.55 10.57
C GLU A 338 -26.03 3.86 10.21
N ASP A 339 -26.00 4.84 11.11
CA ASP A 339 -25.36 6.14 10.84
C ASP A 339 -23.81 6.03 10.77
N SER A 340 -23.21 5.21 11.63
CA SER A 340 -21.77 4.91 11.57
C SER A 340 -21.41 4.17 10.28
N GLN A 341 -22.23 3.22 9.87
CA GLN A 341 -22.08 2.48 8.62
C GLN A 341 -22.19 3.40 7.40
N LYS A 342 -23.17 4.30 7.36
CA LYS A 342 -23.31 5.30 6.29
C LYS A 342 -22.06 6.16 6.14
N GLN A 343 -21.45 6.56 7.26
CA GLN A 343 -20.22 7.37 7.23
C GLN A 343 -19.06 6.57 6.64
N VAL A 344 -18.88 5.33 7.06
CA VAL A 344 -17.84 4.42 6.51
C VAL A 344 -18.04 4.22 5.01
N LEU A 345 -19.26 3.92 4.57
CA LEU A 345 -19.59 3.70 3.17
C LEU A 345 -19.40 4.96 2.32
N LYS A 346 -19.70 6.13 2.86
CA LYS A 346 -19.47 7.41 2.18
C LYS A 346 -17.98 7.61 1.88
N ASP A 347 -17.12 7.43 2.88
CA ASP A 347 -15.68 7.58 2.71
C ASP A 347 -15.08 6.48 1.80
N TRP A 348 -15.61 5.26 1.87
CA TRP A 348 -15.20 4.14 1.01
C TRP A 348 -15.52 4.37 -0.47
N ASN A 349 -16.66 4.99 -0.76
CA ASN A 349 -17.12 5.26 -2.12
C ASN A 349 -16.69 6.64 -2.64
N ASP A 350 -15.86 7.38 -1.91
CA ASP A 350 -15.37 8.69 -2.35
C ASP A 350 -14.56 8.56 -3.65
N THR A 351 -14.92 9.33 -4.67
CA THR A 351 -14.27 9.34 -5.98
C THR A 351 -13.16 10.38 -6.09
N GLY A 352 -13.06 11.27 -5.11
CA GLY A 352 -12.08 12.36 -5.12
C GLY A 352 -12.44 13.55 -6.02
N ASP A 353 -13.62 13.53 -6.68
CA ASP A 353 -14.02 14.55 -7.66
C ASP A 353 -13.98 15.99 -7.12
N PHE A 354 -14.21 16.15 -5.81
CA PHE A 354 -14.18 17.46 -5.14
C PHE A 354 -12.84 17.83 -4.54
N SER A 355 -11.94 16.86 -4.30
CA SER A 355 -10.69 17.08 -3.59
C SER A 355 -9.48 17.24 -4.51
N GLY A 356 -9.57 16.77 -5.75
CA GLY A 356 -8.46 16.70 -6.69
C GLY A 356 -7.35 15.73 -6.28
N PHE A 357 -7.59 14.86 -5.26
CA PHE A 357 -6.66 13.85 -4.83
C PHE A 357 -6.73 12.60 -5.70
N ASP A 358 -5.57 12.01 -5.97
CA ASP A 358 -5.49 10.68 -6.58
C ASP A 358 -5.94 9.60 -5.59
N MET A 359 -7.19 9.17 -5.71
CA MET A 359 -7.79 8.16 -4.83
C MET A 359 -7.19 6.77 -5.03
N THR A 360 -6.44 6.53 -6.10
CA THR A 360 -5.77 5.24 -6.32
C THR A 360 -4.66 4.96 -5.29
N GLN A 361 -4.22 5.98 -4.57
CA GLN A 361 -3.24 5.88 -3.48
C GLN A 361 -3.88 5.95 -2.09
N ASN A 362 -5.19 6.15 -1.99
CA ASN A 362 -5.91 6.26 -0.74
C ASN A 362 -6.41 4.90 -0.26
N GLU A 363 -5.73 4.30 0.72
CA GLU A 363 -6.08 3.00 1.30
C GLU A 363 -7.49 2.94 1.91
N ALA A 364 -8.07 4.09 2.26
CA ALA A 364 -9.43 4.20 2.80
C ALA A 364 -10.52 4.18 1.72
N CYS A 365 -10.18 4.11 0.44
CA CYS A 365 -11.10 4.16 -0.68
C CYS A 365 -11.03 2.89 -1.53
N LYS A 366 -12.16 2.43 -2.05
CA LYS A 366 -12.24 1.27 -2.95
C LYS A 366 -11.46 1.44 -4.26
N LEU A 367 -11.14 2.69 -4.64
CA LEU A 367 -10.35 3.00 -5.83
C LEU A 367 -8.85 2.78 -5.64
N HIS A 368 -8.38 2.48 -4.42
CA HIS A 368 -6.97 2.14 -4.19
C HIS A 368 -6.56 0.94 -5.04
N ARG A 369 -5.35 0.99 -5.61
CA ARG A 369 -4.83 -0.01 -6.57
C ARG A 369 -4.92 -1.44 -6.06
N ASP A 370 -4.53 -1.67 -4.81
CA ASP A 370 -4.54 -3.01 -4.22
C ASP A 370 -5.97 -3.53 -4.07
N TRP A 371 -6.92 -2.67 -3.69
CA TRP A 371 -8.33 -3.04 -3.62
C TRP A 371 -8.91 -3.34 -5.01
N GLN A 372 -8.65 -2.51 -6.00
CA GLN A 372 -9.12 -2.74 -7.37
C GLN A 372 -8.58 -4.07 -7.92
N PHE A 373 -7.31 -4.37 -7.65
CA PHE A 373 -6.71 -5.63 -8.07
C PHE A 373 -7.35 -6.84 -7.40
N ILE A 374 -7.65 -6.75 -6.09
CA ILE A 374 -8.26 -7.84 -5.31
C ILE A 374 -9.74 -7.99 -5.65
N LEU A 375 -10.46 -6.88 -5.71
CA LEU A 375 -11.92 -6.88 -5.81
C LEU A 375 -12.42 -7.26 -7.20
N GLN A 376 -11.70 -6.84 -8.26
CA GLN A 376 -12.10 -7.07 -9.65
C GLN A 376 -13.58 -6.72 -9.88
N GLU A 377 -14.42 -7.71 -10.19
CA GLU A 377 -15.86 -7.55 -10.44
C GLU A 377 -16.73 -7.81 -9.19
N GLN A 378 -16.12 -8.02 -8.02
CA GLN A 378 -16.87 -8.29 -6.80
C GLN A 378 -17.47 -7.02 -6.19
N ASP A 379 -18.55 -7.19 -5.43
CA ASP A 379 -19.14 -6.11 -4.66
C ASP A 379 -18.23 -5.70 -3.49
N ALA A 380 -17.40 -4.70 -3.75
CA ALA A 380 -16.48 -4.12 -2.79
C ALA A 380 -17.19 -3.66 -1.50
N THR A 381 -18.43 -3.20 -1.60
CA THR A 381 -19.21 -2.70 -0.48
C THR A 381 -19.69 -3.85 0.41
N ALA A 382 -20.17 -4.94 -0.18
CA ALA A 382 -20.58 -6.12 0.57
C ALA A 382 -19.40 -6.77 1.32
N LEU A 383 -18.22 -6.84 0.69
CA LEU A 383 -17.02 -7.37 1.33
C LEU A 383 -16.53 -6.49 2.48
N LEU A 384 -16.55 -5.17 2.32
CA LEU A 384 -16.23 -4.24 3.41
C LEU A 384 -17.22 -4.39 4.57
N GLN A 385 -18.51 -4.45 4.28
CA GLN A 385 -19.54 -4.61 5.30
C GLN A 385 -19.35 -5.92 6.07
N TYR A 386 -19.14 -7.02 5.36
CA TYR A 386 -18.83 -8.31 5.99
C TYR A 386 -17.62 -8.21 6.93
N ALA A 387 -16.52 -7.62 6.48
CA ALA A 387 -15.31 -7.48 7.28
C ALA A 387 -15.52 -6.54 8.49
N CYS A 388 -16.27 -5.45 8.32
CA CYS A 388 -16.64 -4.57 9.42
C CYS A 388 -17.45 -5.31 10.50
N ASP A 389 -18.45 -6.08 10.11
CA ASP A 389 -19.32 -6.81 11.03
C ASP A 389 -18.58 -7.93 11.79
N HIS A 390 -17.57 -8.54 11.16
CA HIS A 390 -16.85 -9.67 11.77
C HIS A 390 -15.63 -9.26 12.59
N TYR A 391 -14.92 -8.19 12.20
CA TYR A 391 -13.63 -7.89 12.78
C TYR A 391 -13.55 -6.51 13.46
N SER A 392 -14.31 -5.49 13.00
CA SER A 392 -14.05 -4.11 13.39
C SER A 392 -14.19 -3.88 14.90
N TYR A 393 -15.17 -4.46 15.54
CA TYR A 393 -15.38 -4.31 16.98
C TYR A 393 -14.20 -4.89 17.78
N ALA A 394 -13.84 -6.14 17.52
CA ALA A 394 -12.79 -6.81 18.27
C ALA A 394 -11.41 -6.19 18.08
N LEU A 395 -11.13 -5.63 16.92
CA LEU A 395 -9.84 -5.05 16.56
C LEU A 395 -9.73 -3.56 16.87
N TYR A 396 -10.77 -2.79 16.57
CA TYR A 396 -10.68 -1.32 16.55
C TYR A 396 -11.41 -0.65 17.72
N GLN A 397 -12.49 -1.23 18.26
CA GLN A 397 -13.15 -0.62 19.43
C GLN A 397 -12.17 -0.38 20.60
N PRO A 398 -11.27 -1.32 20.95
CA PRO A 398 -10.30 -1.06 22.02
C PRO A 398 -9.34 0.11 21.70
N ILE A 399 -9.05 0.36 20.42
CA ILE A 399 -8.24 1.52 20.03
C ILE A 399 -8.97 2.81 20.36
N PHE A 400 -10.27 2.90 20.09
CA PHE A 400 -11.09 4.07 20.45
C PHE A 400 -11.18 4.30 21.96
N GLU A 401 -11.05 3.24 22.77
CA GLU A 401 -11.15 3.32 24.21
C GLU A 401 -9.82 3.69 24.89
N PHE A 402 -8.71 3.10 24.45
CA PHE A 402 -7.41 3.18 25.14
C PHE A 402 -6.36 4.05 24.42
N LEU A 403 -6.66 4.55 23.23
CA LEU A 403 -5.78 5.45 22.49
C LEU A 403 -6.40 6.85 22.45
N ARG A 404 -5.64 7.84 22.87
CA ARG A 404 -6.01 9.26 22.75
C ARG A 404 -5.00 10.05 21.93
N VAL A 405 -5.47 11.13 21.34
CA VAL A 405 -4.70 12.07 20.54
C VAL A 405 -4.72 13.43 21.23
N GLU A 406 -3.54 14.02 21.45
CA GLU A 406 -3.34 15.32 22.10
C GLU A 406 -2.68 16.34 21.18
#